data_2c634cb03d3510f32ef10698f0b6b830
#
_entry.id   2c634cb03d3510f32ef10698f0b6b830
#
_cell.length_a   1.000
_cell.length_b   1.000
_cell.length_c   1.000
_cell.angle_alpha   90.00
_cell.angle_beta   90.00
_cell.angle_gamma   90.00
#
_symmetry.space_group_name_H-M   'P 1'
#
loop_
_entity.id
_entity.type
_entity.pdbx_description
1 polymer ?
#
loop_
_entity_poly.entity_id
_entity_poly.type
_entity_poly.pdbx_seq_one_letter_code
_entity_poly.pdbx_strand_id
1 'polypeptide(L)'
;DFVTSLIGNSEFAFGNKRADILFVLRNDGEKYYSDEELNNLKSKFTDLRIDTTDTTIQLGMSKWISHRDDIIKDYLECFSHYRLVITDRYHGAIFSQIVSTPTIVLSSADHKLSSGVKWFPKEQFTNYIAYANDLDEAYQLAICFLRQGEIPFNESKYFNENYWNKLYGMIMGINIV
;
A
#
# COMPACT_ATOMS: atom_id res chain seq x y z
N ASP A 1 4.86 6.56 10.28
CA ASP A 1 4.56 5.20 10.76
C ASP A 1 5.81 4.35 10.60
N PHE A 2 6.32 3.75 11.69
CA PHE A 2 7.58 3.00 11.68
C PHE A 2 7.55 1.74 10.78
N VAL A 3 6.38 1.24 10.41
CA VAL A 3 6.22 0.11 9.47
C VAL A 3 6.84 0.43 8.10
N THR A 4 7.00 1.71 7.74
CA THR A 4 7.74 2.12 6.54
C THR A 4 9.22 1.74 6.58
N SER A 5 9.78 1.36 7.75
CA SER A 5 11.14 0.82 7.87
C SER A 5 11.34 -0.52 7.15
N LEU A 6 10.26 -1.22 6.85
CA LEU A 6 10.29 -2.49 6.12
C LEU A 6 10.39 -2.32 4.59
N ILE A 7 10.15 -1.11 4.07
CA ILE A 7 10.26 -0.81 2.64
C ILE A 7 11.72 -0.94 2.21
N GLY A 8 11.95 -1.65 1.11
CA GLY A 8 13.29 -1.95 0.59
C GLY A 8 14.00 -3.12 1.28
N ASN A 9 13.32 -3.86 2.16
CA ASN A 9 13.85 -5.10 2.70
C ASN A 9 13.56 -6.27 1.74
N SER A 10 14.62 -6.87 1.21
CA SER A 10 14.55 -7.96 0.22
C SER A 10 13.84 -9.24 0.72
N GLU A 11 13.64 -9.41 2.03
CA GLU A 11 12.82 -10.50 2.58
C GLU A 11 11.36 -10.45 2.08
N PHE A 12 10.89 -9.26 1.66
CA PHE A 12 9.55 -9.04 1.12
C PHE A 12 9.52 -8.95 -0.41
N ALA A 13 10.59 -9.32 -1.08
CA ALA A 13 10.65 -9.47 -2.53
C ALA A 13 10.01 -10.78 -2.98
N PHE A 14 8.69 -10.91 -2.81
CA PHE A 14 7.94 -12.08 -3.25
C PHE A 14 7.82 -12.12 -4.78
N GLY A 15 7.82 -13.33 -5.36
CA GLY A 15 7.72 -13.51 -6.80
C GLY A 15 6.27 -13.70 -7.30
N ASN A 16 6.09 -13.67 -8.62
CA ASN A 16 4.92 -14.10 -9.40
C ASN A 16 3.56 -13.47 -9.06
N LYS A 17 3.22 -12.41 -9.79
CA LYS A 17 1.87 -11.80 -9.81
C LYS A 17 0.87 -12.71 -10.51
N ARG A 18 -0.25 -13.03 -9.86
CA ARG A 18 -1.26 -13.98 -10.34
C ARG A 18 -2.62 -13.34 -10.66
N ALA A 19 -2.88 -12.15 -10.13
CA ALA A 19 -4.13 -11.42 -10.30
C ALA A 19 -3.84 -9.97 -10.69
N ASP A 20 -4.89 -9.26 -11.19
CA ASP A 20 -4.65 -7.92 -11.74
C ASP A 20 -4.79 -6.83 -10.68
N ILE A 21 -5.94 -6.74 -9.99
CA ILE A 21 -6.21 -5.63 -9.07
C ILE A 21 -6.70 -6.15 -7.71
N LEU A 22 -6.10 -5.65 -6.65
CA LEU A 22 -6.61 -5.78 -5.28
C LEU A 22 -7.20 -4.45 -4.83
N PHE A 23 -8.48 -4.44 -4.48
CA PHE A 23 -9.09 -3.34 -3.75
C PHE A 23 -8.96 -3.57 -2.25
N VAL A 24 -8.26 -2.68 -1.57
CA VAL A 24 -8.09 -2.71 -0.11
C VAL A 24 -8.90 -1.56 0.47
N LEU A 25 -10.15 -1.84 0.79
CA LEU A 25 -11.15 -0.84 1.13
C LEU A 25 -11.63 -0.98 2.56
N ARG A 26 -11.86 0.17 3.21
CA ARG A 26 -12.46 0.18 4.54
C ARG A 26 -13.94 -0.18 4.49
N ASN A 27 -14.36 -0.87 5.54
CA ASN A 27 -15.75 -1.26 5.75
C ASN A 27 -16.24 -0.78 7.12
N ASP A 28 -15.98 0.49 7.43
CA ASP A 28 -16.34 1.15 8.69
C ASP A 28 -17.01 2.50 8.44
N GLY A 29 -17.43 3.18 9.51
CA GLY A 29 -18.14 4.45 9.45
C GLY A 29 -17.34 5.64 8.88
N GLU A 30 -16.05 5.48 8.62
CA GLU A 30 -15.21 6.51 8.00
C GLU A 30 -15.08 6.33 6.48
N LYS A 31 -15.87 5.43 5.88
CA LYS A 31 -15.89 5.19 4.45
C LYS A 31 -16.34 6.45 3.70
N TYR A 32 -15.50 6.92 2.76
CA TYR A 32 -15.76 8.14 1.99
C TYR A 32 -16.62 7.88 0.75
N TYR A 33 -16.28 6.85 -0.02
CA TYR A 33 -17.04 6.45 -1.20
C TYR A 33 -18.06 5.38 -0.84
N SER A 34 -19.25 5.48 -1.40
CA SER A 34 -20.30 4.48 -1.29
C SER A 34 -19.93 3.17 -1.98
N ASP A 35 -20.62 2.08 -1.61
CA ASP A 35 -20.46 0.80 -2.29
C ASP A 35 -20.84 0.87 -3.77
N GLU A 36 -21.84 1.67 -4.12
CA GLU A 36 -22.28 1.89 -5.49
C GLU A 36 -21.18 2.54 -6.33
N GLU A 37 -20.56 3.63 -5.84
CA GLU A 37 -19.47 4.33 -6.52
C GLU A 37 -18.26 3.41 -6.72
N LEU A 38 -17.87 2.65 -5.69
CA LEU A 38 -16.76 1.70 -5.78
C LEU A 38 -17.07 0.54 -6.72
N ASN A 39 -18.30 0.03 -6.75
CA ASN A 39 -18.71 -0.99 -7.70
C ASN A 39 -18.74 -0.46 -9.13
N ASN A 40 -19.14 0.79 -9.32
CA ASN A 40 -19.07 1.46 -10.62
C ASN A 40 -17.61 1.60 -11.09
N LEU A 41 -16.67 1.96 -10.20
CA LEU A 41 -15.25 1.96 -10.53
C LEU A 41 -14.76 0.56 -10.93
N LYS A 42 -15.07 -0.47 -10.13
CA LYS A 42 -14.66 -1.86 -10.42
C LYS A 42 -15.19 -2.34 -11.76
N SER A 43 -16.43 -2.01 -12.12
CA SER A 43 -17.06 -2.43 -13.38
C SER A 43 -16.38 -1.86 -14.63
N LYS A 44 -15.58 -0.79 -14.51
CA LYS A 44 -14.80 -0.24 -15.62
C LYS A 44 -13.60 -1.12 -16.01
N PHE A 45 -13.16 -2.03 -15.14
CA PHE A 45 -12.03 -2.94 -15.38
C PHE A 45 -12.53 -4.28 -15.94
N THR A 46 -13.05 -4.24 -17.17
CA THR A 46 -13.47 -5.44 -17.88
C THR A 46 -12.29 -6.37 -18.16
N ASP A 47 -12.53 -7.67 -18.10
CA ASP A 47 -11.54 -8.73 -18.37
C ASP A 47 -10.36 -8.80 -17.39
N LEU A 48 -10.40 -8.05 -16.28
CA LEU A 48 -9.40 -8.11 -15.22
C LEU A 48 -9.93 -8.85 -13.98
N ARG A 49 -9.07 -9.65 -13.37
CA ARG A 49 -9.38 -10.28 -12.10
C ARG A 49 -9.26 -9.27 -10.97
N ILE A 50 -10.37 -9.03 -10.26
CA ILE A 50 -10.47 -8.10 -9.15
C ILE A 50 -10.83 -8.87 -7.88
N ASP A 51 -10.02 -8.68 -6.85
CA ASP A 51 -10.32 -9.14 -5.49
C ASP A 51 -10.50 -7.92 -4.56
N THR A 52 -11.19 -8.11 -3.45
CA THR A 52 -11.42 -7.04 -2.45
C THR A 52 -11.14 -7.55 -1.05
N THR A 53 -10.42 -6.77 -0.26
CA THR A 53 -10.13 -7.04 1.15
C THR A 53 -10.13 -5.75 1.98
N ASP A 54 -9.90 -5.88 3.29
CA ASP A 54 -9.60 -4.76 4.20
C ASP A 54 -8.28 -5.06 4.94
N THR A 55 -7.66 -4.05 5.52
CA THR A 55 -6.48 -4.23 6.39
C THR A 55 -6.83 -4.74 7.79
N THR A 56 -8.11 -4.80 8.12
CA THR A 56 -8.57 -5.30 9.41
C THR A 56 -8.62 -6.83 9.43
N ILE A 57 -7.73 -7.45 10.20
CA ILE A 57 -7.70 -8.89 10.38
C ILE A 57 -8.42 -9.24 11.69
N GLN A 58 -9.52 -10.00 11.61
CA GLN A 58 -10.24 -10.49 12.78
C GLN A 58 -9.66 -11.83 13.22
N LEU A 59 -8.79 -11.81 14.21
CA LEU A 59 -8.18 -12.99 14.79
C LEU A 59 -8.34 -13.02 16.31
N GLY A 60 -8.53 -14.24 16.87
CA GLY A 60 -8.49 -14.42 18.31
C GLY A 60 -7.08 -14.11 18.86
N MET A 61 -7.02 -13.46 20.03
CA MET A 61 -5.77 -12.98 20.64
C MET A 61 -4.70 -14.09 20.78
N SER A 62 -5.08 -15.32 21.16
CA SER A 62 -4.16 -16.44 21.31
C SER A 62 -3.48 -16.82 19.99
N LYS A 63 -4.24 -16.86 18.89
CA LYS A 63 -3.72 -17.16 17.56
C LYS A 63 -2.82 -16.03 17.06
N TRP A 64 -3.17 -14.78 17.34
CA TRP A 64 -2.36 -13.65 17.01
C TRP A 64 -0.99 -13.69 17.71
N ILE A 65 -0.94 -13.95 19.03
CA ILE A 65 0.31 -14.00 19.79
C ILE A 65 1.24 -15.12 19.30
N SER A 66 0.70 -16.31 18.99
CA SER A 66 1.50 -17.49 18.65
C SER A 66 2.01 -17.51 17.20
N HIS A 67 1.33 -16.82 16.26
CA HIS A 67 1.63 -16.90 14.82
C HIS A 67 1.71 -15.51 14.15
N ARG A 68 1.98 -14.47 14.93
CA ARG A 68 1.95 -13.09 14.44
C ARG A 68 2.83 -12.88 13.21
N ASP A 69 4.06 -13.36 13.25
CA ASP A 69 5.04 -13.10 12.20
C ASP A 69 4.68 -13.82 10.88
N ASP A 70 4.18 -15.06 10.99
CA ASP A 70 3.67 -15.81 9.84
C ASP A 70 2.44 -15.13 9.24
N ILE A 71 1.50 -14.69 10.09
CA ILE A 71 0.27 -14.00 9.66
C ILE A 71 0.60 -12.70 8.93
N ILE A 72 1.54 -11.91 9.44
CA ILE A 72 1.98 -10.66 8.80
C ILE A 72 2.65 -10.97 7.46
N LYS A 73 3.51 -11.97 7.42
CA LYS A 73 4.20 -12.38 6.20
C LYS A 73 3.22 -12.85 5.13
N ASP A 74 2.31 -13.76 5.47
CA ASP A 74 1.28 -14.27 4.55
C ASP A 74 0.39 -13.13 4.03
N TYR A 75 0.08 -12.15 4.91
CA TYR A 75 -0.71 -11.00 4.52
C TYR A 75 0.05 -10.08 3.54
N LEU A 76 1.33 -9.80 3.80
CA LEU A 76 2.17 -9.03 2.87
C LEU A 76 2.36 -9.79 1.54
N GLU A 77 2.59 -11.10 1.59
CA GLU A 77 2.70 -11.93 0.39
C GLU A 77 1.43 -11.86 -0.46
N CYS A 78 0.24 -11.82 0.16
CA CYS A 78 -1.02 -11.61 -0.55
C CYS A 78 -1.01 -10.34 -1.42
N PHE A 79 -0.50 -9.22 -0.90
CA PHE A 79 -0.39 -7.97 -1.67
C PHE A 79 0.55 -8.10 -2.88
N SER A 80 1.60 -8.89 -2.77
CA SER A 80 2.56 -9.10 -3.86
C SER A 80 1.99 -9.86 -5.05
N HIS A 81 0.89 -10.59 -4.85
CA HIS A 81 0.24 -11.38 -5.90
C HIS A 81 -0.55 -10.54 -6.91
N TYR A 82 -0.64 -9.23 -6.70
CA TYR A 82 -1.41 -8.34 -7.57
C TYR A 82 -0.49 -7.40 -8.37
N ARG A 83 -0.97 -7.03 -9.56
CA ARG A 83 -0.29 -6.05 -10.41
C ARG A 83 -0.53 -4.62 -9.95
N LEU A 84 -1.66 -4.39 -9.26
CA LEU A 84 -2.07 -3.08 -8.76
C LEU A 84 -2.89 -3.23 -7.49
N VAL A 85 -2.67 -2.34 -6.53
CA VAL A 85 -3.55 -2.14 -5.37
C VAL A 85 -4.27 -0.80 -5.50
N ILE A 86 -5.57 -0.77 -5.21
CA ILE A 86 -6.35 0.47 -5.07
C ILE A 86 -6.89 0.51 -3.65
N THR A 87 -6.60 1.56 -2.89
CA THR A 87 -6.88 1.58 -1.46
C THR A 87 -7.29 2.95 -0.93
N ASP A 88 -8.21 2.94 0.03
CA ASP A 88 -8.55 4.06 0.92
C ASP A 88 -7.98 3.87 2.35
N ARG A 89 -7.10 2.87 2.54
CA ARG A 89 -6.40 2.58 3.79
C ARG A 89 -4.94 2.99 3.73
N TYR A 90 -4.48 3.78 4.72
CA TYR A 90 -3.08 4.19 4.79
C TYR A 90 -2.13 2.99 4.94
N HIS A 91 -2.46 2.02 5.80
CA HIS A 91 -1.68 0.79 5.90
C HIS A 91 -1.77 -0.08 4.64
N GLY A 92 -2.87 -0.05 3.91
CA GLY A 92 -2.96 -0.68 2.59
C GLY A 92 -1.90 -0.14 1.63
N ALA A 93 -1.71 1.19 1.63
CA ALA A 93 -0.65 1.81 0.86
C ALA A 93 0.75 1.38 1.33
N ILE A 94 1.04 1.43 2.65
CA ILE A 94 2.35 1.04 3.20
C ILE A 94 2.66 -0.44 2.88
N PHE A 95 1.72 -1.35 3.11
CA PHE A 95 1.93 -2.79 2.85
C PHE A 95 2.23 -3.07 1.38
N SER A 96 1.52 -2.39 0.47
CA SER A 96 1.83 -2.47 -0.96
C SER A 96 3.25 -2.02 -1.28
N GLN A 97 3.73 -0.94 -0.63
CA GLN A 97 5.09 -0.44 -0.87
C GLN A 97 6.17 -1.35 -0.28
N ILE A 98 5.90 -2.05 0.82
CA ILE A 98 6.82 -3.05 1.38
C ILE A 98 7.10 -4.16 0.36
N VAL A 99 6.07 -4.63 -0.35
CA VAL A 99 6.17 -5.69 -1.35
C VAL A 99 6.30 -5.15 -2.78
N SER A 100 6.46 -3.84 -2.94
CA SER A 100 6.65 -3.14 -4.22
C SER A 100 5.50 -3.35 -5.22
N THR A 101 4.28 -3.52 -4.74
CA THR A 101 3.10 -3.55 -5.59
C THR A 101 2.64 -2.12 -5.86
N PRO A 102 2.52 -1.71 -7.13
CA PRO A 102 1.99 -0.41 -7.52
C PRO A 102 0.67 -0.10 -6.84
N THR A 103 0.48 1.13 -6.38
CA THR A 103 -0.66 1.47 -5.53
C THR A 103 -1.27 2.81 -5.89
N ILE A 104 -2.58 2.84 -5.99
CA ILE A 104 -3.37 4.08 -6.07
C ILE A 104 -4.09 4.27 -4.75
N VAL A 105 -3.82 5.41 -4.11
CA VAL A 105 -4.47 5.81 -2.86
C VAL A 105 -5.64 6.72 -3.22
N LEU A 106 -6.84 6.30 -2.85
CA LEU A 106 -8.07 7.06 -3.07
C LEU A 106 -8.17 8.23 -2.08
N SER A 107 -8.86 9.27 -2.49
CA SER A 107 -9.19 10.39 -1.60
C SER A 107 -10.08 9.94 -0.44
N SER A 108 -10.00 10.68 0.66
CA SER A 108 -10.80 10.49 1.88
C SER A 108 -11.31 11.84 2.38
N ALA A 109 -12.22 11.81 3.35
CA ALA A 109 -12.79 13.02 3.94
C ALA A 109 -11.73 13.90 4.64
N ASP A 110 -10.61 13.32 5.06
CA ASP A 110 -9.50 14.00 5.73
C ASP A 110 -8.24 14.06 4.84
N HIS A 111 -7.24 14.84 5.29
CA HIS A 111 -5.96 14.99 4.59
C HIS A 111 -4.93 13.89 4.91
N LYS A 112 -5.28 12.89 5.70
CA LYS A 112 -4.34 11.86 6.17
C LYS A 112 -3.73 11.08 5.03
N LEU A 113 -4.55 10.62 4.08
CA LEU A 113 -4.08 9.84 2.93
C LEU A 113 -3.26 10.69 1.96
N SER A 114 -3.75 11.87 1.59
CA SER A 114 -3.04 12.77 0.69
C SER A 114 -1.71 13.23 1.26
N SER A 115 -1.65 13.51 2.58
CA SER A 115 -0.41 13.86 3.27
C SER A 115 0.53 12.66 3.39
N GLY A 116 -0.03 11.46 3.64
CA GLY A 116 0.74 10.22 3.74
C GLY A 116 1.45 9.86 2.43
N VAL A 117 0.79 10.04 1.28
CA VAL A 117 1.41 9.78 -0.03
C VAL A 117 2.54 10.78 -0.32
N LYS A 118 2.44 12.02 0.13
CA LYS A 118 3.51 13.03 -0.04
C LYS A 118 4.81 12.69 0.70
N TRP A 119 4.78 11.77 1.66
CA TRP A 119 5.98 11.28 2.35
C TRP A 119 6.85 10.39 1.47
N PHE A 120 6.29 9.83 0.41
CA PHE A 120 7.02 9.01 -0.54
C PHE A 120 7.70 9.92 -1.58
N PRO A 121 9.06 9.99 -1.61
CA PRO A 121 9.75 10.87 -2.53
C PRO A 121 9.52 10.43 -3.98
N LYS A 122 9.13 11.38 -4.83
CA LYS A 122 8.76 11.11 -6.22
C LYS A 122 9.87 10.42 -7.00
N GLU A 123 11.11 10.81 -6.76
CA GLU A 123 12.29 10.29 -7.46
C GLU A 123 12.43 8.76 -7.34
N GLN A 124 11.93 8.19 -6.24
CA GLN A 124 12.09 6.76 -5.93
C GLN A 124 10.76 5.99 -6.00
N PHE A 125 9.62 6.70 -5.94
CA PHE A 125 8.30 6.07 -5.81
C PHE A 125 7.30 6.44 -6.91
N THR A 126 7.69 7.19 -7.95
CA THR A 126 6.78 7.60 -9.05
C THR A 126 6.04 6.42 -9.69
N ASN A 127 6.71 5.27 -9.84
CA ASN A 127 6.11 4.09 -10.47
C ASN A 127 5.43 3.15 -9.45
N TYR A 128 5.43 3.50 -8.16
CA TYR A 128 4.96 2.62 -7.09
C TYR A 128 3.76 3.16 -6.34
N ILE A 129 3.59 4.47 -6.23
CA ILE A 129 2.46 5.06 -5.52
C ILE A 129 1.95 6.33 -6.17
N ALA A 130 0.63 6.47 -6.28
CA ALA A 130 -0.04 7.67 -6.72
C ALA A 130 -1.25 7.96 -5.84
N TYR A 131 -1.62 9.25 -5.75
CA TYR A 131 -2.85 9.68 -5.08
C TYR A 131 -3.86 10.10 -6.14
N ALA A 132 -5.10 9.65 -6.00
CA ALA A 132 -6.22 10.04 -6.84
C ALA A 132 -7.18 10.95 -6.08
N ASN A 133 -7.52 12.10 -6.65
CA ASN A 133 -8.46 13.05 -6.06
C ASN A 133 -9.91 12.59 -6.16
N ASP A 134 -10.22 11.76 -7.16
CA ASP A 134 -11.52 11.15 -7.38
C ASP A 134 -11.40 9.78 -8.05
N LEU A 135 -12.53 9.10 -8.25
CA LEU A 135 -12.57 7.76 -8.83
C LEU A 135 -12.27 7.72 -10.33
N ASP A 136 -12.50 8.81 -11.05
CA ASP A 136 -12.17 8.88 -12.48
C ASP A 136 -10.65 9.03 -12.66
N GLU A 137 -10.01 9.85 -11.86
CA GLU A 137 -8.54 9.92 -11.81
C GLU A 137 -7.93 8.58 -11.37
N ALA A 138 -8.53 7.91 -10.37
CA ALA A 138 -8.10 6.57 -9.94
C ALA A 138 -8.14 5.57 -11.10
N TYR A 139 -9.19 5.60 -11.93
CA TYR A 139 -9.29 4.75 -13.12
C TYR A 139 -8.19 5.06 -14.14
N GLN A 140 -7.95 6.34 -14.45
CA GLN A 140 -6.92 6.74 -15.41
C GLN A 140 -5.51 6.33 -14.94
N LEU A 141 -5.19 6.55 -13.67
CA LEU A 141 -3.94 6.11 -13.06
C LEU A 141 -3.80 4.58 -13.11
N ALA A 142 -4.89 3.84 -12.84
CA ALA A 142 -4.88 2.39 -12.89
C ALA A 142 -4.52 1.87 -14.29
N ILE A 143 -5.12 2.43 -15.32
CA ILE A 143 -4.81 2.07 -16.72
C ILE A 143 -3.33 2.38 -17.04
N CYS A 144 -2.80 3.50 -16.54
CA CYS A 144 -1.38 3.84 -16.71
C CYS A 144 -0.46 2.82 -16.03
N PHE A 145 -0.72 2.48 -14.76
CA PHE A 145 0.08 1.48 -14.02
C PHE A 145 0.01 0.09 -14.66
N LEU A 146 -1.18 -0.37 -15.05
CA LEU A 146 -1.35 -1.68 -15.65
C LEU A 146 -0.66 -1.82 -17.04
N ARG A 147 -0.46 -0.70 -17.74
CA ARG A 147 0.26 -0.66 -19.04
C ARG A 147 1.79 -0.66 -18.90
N GLN A 148 2.33 -0.30 -17.75
CA GLN A 148 3.80 -0.23 -17.53
C GLN A 148 4.49 -1.60 -17.54
N GLY A 149 3.74 -2.70 -17.55
CA GLY A 149 4.32 -4.04 -17.44
C GLY A 149 4.73 -4.39 -16.01
N GLU A 150 5.70 -5.29 -15.90
CA GLU A 150 6.19 -5.74 -14.60
C GLU A 150 7.12 -4.69 -13.99
N ILE A 151 6.81 -4.25 -12.77
CA ILE A 151 7.61 -3.28 -12.03
C ILE A 151 8.53 -4.05 -11.08
N PRO A 152 9.86 -3.74 -11.08
CA PRO A 152 10.81 -4.44 -10.24
C PRO A 152 10.55 -4.17 -8.75
N PHE A 153 11.19 -4.96 -7.88
CA PHE A 153 11.18 -4.68 -6.46
C PHE A 153 11.91 -3.36 -6.17
N ASN A 154 11.30 -2.51 -5.35
CA ASN A 154 11.87 -1.22 -4.95
C ASN A 154 12.81 -1.41 -3.75
N GLU A 155 14.10 -1.39 -3.98
CA GLU A 155 15.14 -1.55 -2.95
C GLU A 155 15.43 -0.26 -2.16
N SER A 156 14.64 0.80 -2.36
CA SER A 156 14.86 2.08 -1.70
C SER A 156 14.77 1.96 -0.18
N LYS A 157 15.84 2.35 0.50
CA LYS A 157 15.92 2.45 1.96
C LYS A 157 15.67 3.86 2.48
N TYR A 158 14.99 4.70 1.67
CA TYR A 158 14.76 6.11 1.98
C TYR A 158 14.28 6.36 3.40
N PHE A 159 13.27 5.63 3.86
CA PHE A 159 12.71 5.82 5.20
C PHE A 159 13.69 5.44 6.31
N ASN A 160 14.46 4.37 6.13
CA ASN A 160 15.48 3.97 7.08
C ASN A 160 16.60 5.01 7.15
N GLU A 161 17.14 5.43 6.01
CA GLU A 161 18.28 6.35 5.94
C GLU A 161 17.93 7.76 6.42
N ASN A 162 16.71 8.23 6.16
CA ASN A 162 16.31 9.60 6.49
C ASN A 162 15.62 9.76 7.85
N TYR A 163 15.01 8.67 8.37
CA TYR A 163 14.22 8.75 9.61
C TYR A 163 14.61 7.69 10.64
N TRP A 164 14.49 6.40 10.32
CA TRP A 164 14.49 5.36 11.36
C TRP A 164 15.87 5.10 11.94
N ASN A 165 16.92 5.09 11.12
CA ASN A 165 18.30 4.93 11.60
C ASN A 165 18.76 6.12 12.46
N LYS A 166 18.13 7.27 12.30
CA LYS A 166 18.43 8.50 13.05
C LYS A 166 17.57 8.67 14.29
N LEU A 167 16.51 7.87 14.45
CA LEU A 167 15.50 8.05 15.49
C LEU A 167 16.10 8.02 16.91
N TYR A 168 17.01 7.08 17.19
CA TYR A 168 17.68 6.99 18.50
C TYR A 168 18.44 8.28 18.84
N GLY A 169 19.24 8.79 17.91
CA GLY A 169 19.97 10.04 18.10
C GLY A 169 19.05 11.24 18.30
N MET A 170 17.95 11.31 17.53
CA MET A 170 16.95 12.38 17.70
C MET A 170 16.32 12.35 19.10
N ILE A 171 15.97 11.17 19.61
CA ILE A 171 15.38 11.00 20.96
C ILE A 171 16.39 11.38 22.05
N MET A 172 17.65 10.99 21.89
CA MET A 172 18.71 11.23 22.88
C MET A 172 19.36 12.61 22.76
N GLY A 173 18.93 13.46 21.81
CA GLY A 173 19.54 14.77 21.56
C GLY A 173 20.98 14.70 21.03
N ILE A 174 21.37 13.59 20.43
CA ILE A 174 22.70 13.38 19.86
C ILE A 174 22.63 13.76 18.37
N ASN A 175 23.45 14.74 17.95
CA ASN A 175 23.61 15.05 16.53
C ASN A 175 24.28 13.87 15.82
N ILE A 176 23.49 13.08 15.09
CA ILE A 176 24.01 12.06 14.18
C ILE A 176 24.31 12.78 12.86
N VAL A 177 25.58 12.98 12.58
CA VAL A 177 26.10 13.53 11.31
C VAL A 177 25.96 12.49 10.22
#